data_6abb7b7fc23218b9521aed5b7e69ba58
#
_entry.id   6abb7b7fc23218b9521aed5b7e69ba58
#
_cell.length_a   1.000
_cell.length_b   1.000
_cell.length_c   1.000
_cell.angle_alpha   90.00
_cell.angle_beta   90.00
_cell.angle_gamma   90.00
#
_symmetry.space_group_name_H-M   'P 1'
#
loop_
_entity.id
_entity.type
_entity.pdbx_description
1 polymer ?
#
loop_
_entity_poly.entity_id
_entity_poly.type
_entity_poly.pdbx_seq_one_letter_code
_entity_poly.pdbx_strand_id
1 'polypeptide(L)'
;MSPLAWKIRLSLGVKGLTWQSVQTPMSLPKPDHFELTGGYRRVPVLQVGADIYCDTHLIIRVLDRLHPSPPLSPPGQETVEHAVSRWAETSFMMVILSFFGIGGIFAEDFVEDRQKTMIPPGTDLEGASRIVGSKLIQIRNNIERLEGMLEDGRSFLLGDTVSAADLSAYQGGPAQYIDEQLRQEFVIRNRPGARCAPG
;
A
#
# COMPACT_ATOMS: atom_id res chain seq x y z
N MET A 1 4.34 -1.95 10.69
CA MET A 1 3.88 -0.65 10.11
C MET A 1 2.85 -0.94 9.03
N SER A 2 1.82 -0.09 8.85
CA SER A 2 0.79 -0.29 7.83
C SER A 2 1.35 -0.06 6.41
N PRO A 3 1.08 -0.93 5.43
CA PRO A 3 1.46 -0.70 4.02
C PRO A 3 0.89 0.61 3.48
N LEU A 4 -0.36 0.92 3.80
CA LEU A 4 -1.01 2.17 3.40
C LEU A 4 -0.35 3.42 4.01
N ALA A 5 0.24 3.31 5.22
CA ALA A 5 1.01 4.39 5.80
C ALA A 5 2.32 4.63 5.03
N TRP A 6 2.92 3.59 4.47
CA TRP A 6 4.08 3.73 3.57
C TRP A 6 3.75 4.50 2.30
N LYS A 7 2.60 4.21 1.67
CA LYS A 7 2.14 4.98 0.51
C LYS A 7 2.14 6.49 0.79
N ILE A 8 1.56 6.91 1.91
CA ILE A 8 1.49 8.34 2.25
C ILE A 8 2.86 8.92 2.59
N ARG A 9 3.73 8.18 3.30
CA ARG A 9 5.11 8.61 3.55
C ARG A 9 5.90 8.84 2.26
N LEU A 10 5.80 7.91 1.32
CA LEU A 10 6.43 8.03 0.01
C LEU A 10 5.85 9.21 -0.77
N SER A 11 4.54 9.42 -0.71
CA SER A 11 3.86 10.57 -1.33
C SER A 11 4.38 11.91 -0.80
N LEU A 12 4.56 12.01 0.51
CA LEU A 12 5.15 13.20 1.14
C LEU A 12 6.61 13.40 0.70
N GLY A 13 7.37 12.31 0.58
CA GLY A 13 8.75 12.33 0.07
C GLY A 13 8.84 12.76 -1.40
N VAL A 14 7.98 12.24 -2.27
CA VAL A 14 7.90 12.65 -3.69
C VAL A 14 7.62 14.14 -3.82
N LYS A 15 6.76 14.68 -2.96
CA LYS A 15 6.44 16.11 -2.93
C LYS A 15 7.46 16.97 -2.20
N GLY A 16 8.51 16.39 -1.64
CA GLY A 16 9.54 17.11 -0.88
C GLY A 16 9.03 17.80 0.38
N LEU A 17 7.94 17.32 0.96
CA LEU A 17 7.29 17.93 2.11
C LEU A 17 7.94 17.48 3.42
N THR A 18 8.14 18.44 4.32
CA THR A 18 8.52 18.16 5.72
C THR A 18 7.29 17.73 6.51
N TRP A 19 7.41 16.66 7.27
CA TRP A 19 6.30 16.09 8.04
C TRP A 19 6.80 15.41 9.32
N GLN A 20 5.90 15.19 10.24
CA GLN A 20 6.16 14.46 11.49
C GLN A 20 5.34 13.18 11.55
N SER A 21 5.96 12.09 12.00
CA SER A 21 5.28 10.80 12.19
C SER A 21 4.84 10.65 13.63
N VAL A 22 3.52 10.60 13.84
CA VAL A 22 2.94 10.24 15.13
C VAL A 22 2.61 8.76 15.11
N GLN A 23 3.14 8.02 16.09
CA GLN A 23 2.88 6.58 16.21
C GLN A 23 1.54 6.36 16.92
N THR A 24 0.74 5.47 16.39
CA THR A 24 -0.50 5.01 17.02
C THR A 24 -0.42 3.51 17.32
N PRO A 25 -1.09 3.00 18.35
CA PRO A 25 -1.17 1.56 18.60
C PRO A 25 -1.65 0.80 17.34
N MET A 26 -1.10 -0.39 17.12
CA MET A 26 -1.52 -1.23 15.99
C MET A 26 -2.88 -1.87 16.22
N SER A 27 -3.17 -2.21 17.47
CA SER A 27 -4.41 -2.82 17.94
C SER A 27 -5.22 -1.84 18.78
N LEU A 28 -6.49 -2.11 19.00
CA LEU A 28 -7.32 -1.33 19.93
C LEU A 28 -6.90 -1.60 21.39
N PRO A 29 -7.06 -0.63 22.30
CA PRO A 29 -7.65 0.70 22.12
C PRO A 29 -6.69 1.74 21.53
N LYS A 30 -7.25 2.78 20.90
CA LYS A 30 -6.51 3.92 20.30
C LYS A 30 -7.16 5.24 20.73
N PRO A 31 -7.12 5.59 22.04
CA PRO A 31 -7.90 6.72 22.57
C PRO A 31 -7.59 8.03 21.84
N ASP A 32 -6.34 8.46 21.81
CA ASP A 32 -5.95 9.74 21.18
C ASP A 32 -6.29 9.79 19.68
N HIS A 33 -6.14 8.66 18.99
CA HIS A 33 -6.49 8.57 17.58
C HIS A 33 -8.00 8.66 17.36
N PHE A 34 -8.81 8.08 18.25
CA PHE A 34 -10.27 8.13 18.15
C PHE A 34 -10.83 9.51 18.45
N GLU A 35 -10.28 10.22 19.44
CA GLU A 35 -10.65 11.60 19.70
C GLU A 35 -10.35 12.49 18.49
N LEU A 36 -9.16 12.36 17.92
CA LEU A 36 -8.72 13.14 16.76
C LEU A 36 -9.56 12.87 15.51
N THR A 37 -10.04 11.65 15.30
CA THR A 37 -10.65 11.21 14.04
C THR A 37 -12.16 10.97 14.11
N GLY A 38 -12.77 11.23 15.27
CA GLY A 38 -14.19 10.93 15.47
C GLY A 38 -14.52 9.43 15.44
N GLY A 39 -13.57 8.59 15.90
CA GLY A 39 -13.76 7.13 15.99
C GLY A 39 -13.28 6.36 14.74
N TYR A 40 -12.69 7.02 13.74
CA TYR A 40 -12.12 6.32 12.60
C TYR A 40 -10.86 5.56 13.01
N ARG A 41 -10.89 4.23 12.95
CA ARG A 41 -9.82 3.38 13.50
C ARG A 41 -8.61 3.14 12.59
N ARG A 42 -8.78 3.34 11.28
CA ARG A 42 -7.75 2.98 10.29
C ARG A 42 -6.63 4.01 10.24
N VAL A 43 -5.46 3.57 9.82
CA VAL A 43 -4.28 4.40 9.58
C VAL A 43 -3.82 4.19 8.13
N PRO A 44 -3.19 5.19 7.49
CA PRO A 44 -2.81 6.49 8.05
C PRO A 44 -3.97 7.49 8.08
N VAL A 45 -3.78 8.53 8.88
CA VAL A 45 -4.50 9.80 8.78
C VAL A 45 -3.48 10.91 8.56
N LEU A 46 -3.87 11.97 7.85
CA LEU A 46 -3.07 13.17 7.65
C LEU A 46 -3.71 14.32 8.41
N GLN A 47 -2.91 15.02 9.22
CA GLN A 47 -3.29 16.27 9.84
C GLN A 47 -2.58 17.44 9.15
N VAL A 48 -3.34 18.47 8.77
CA VAL A 48 -2.81 19.73 8.24
C VAL A 48 -3.47 20.88 9.01
N GLY A 49 -2.73 21.48 9.91
CA GLY A 49 -3.33 22.45 10.85
C GLY A 49 -4.36 21.79 11.76
N ALA A 50 -5.59 22.26 11.73
CA ALA A 50 -6.72 21.70 12.48
C ALA A 50 -7.48 20.60 11.71
N ASP A 51 -7.23 20.45 10.42
CA ASP A 51 -7.96 19.53 9.57
C ASP A 51 -7.38 18.12 9.62
N ILE A 52 -8.26 17.12 9.69
CA ILE A 52 -7.92 15.70 9.70
C ILE A 52 -8.49 15.03 8.46
N TYR A 53 -7.62 14.36 7.72
CA TYR A 53 -7.97 13.65 6.49
C TYR A 53 -7.77 12.15 6.69
N CYS A 54 -8.85 11.39 6.53
CA CYS A 54 -8.87 9.93 6.58
C CYS A 54 -9.03 9.38 5.16
N ASP A 55 -8.52 8.15 4.93
CA ASP A 55 -8.44 7.49 3.64
C ASP A 55 -7.30 7.99 2.74
N THR A 56 -6.52 7.04 2.22
CA THR A 56 -5.29 7.35 1.46
C THR A 56 -5.57 8.02 0.12
N HIS A 57 -6.70 7.72 -0.54
CA HIS A 57 -7.07 8.39 -1.79
C HIS A 57 -7.48 9.83 -1.54
N LEU A 58 -8.23 10.10 -0.45
CA LEU A 58 -8.53 11.46 -0.05
C LEU A 58 -7.24 12.22 0.30
N ILE A 59 -6.33 11.60 1.05
CA ILE A 59 -5.05 12.21 1.42
C ILE A 59 -4.24 12.58 0.17
N ILE A 60 -4.13 11.70 -0.84
CA ILE A 60 -3.47 11.99 -2.12
C ILE A 60 -4.08 13.22 -2.80
N ARG A 61 -5.40 13.27 -2.91
CA ARG A 61 -6.10 14.41 -3.51
C ARG A 61 -5.89 15.72 -2.73
N VAL A 62 -5.82 15.66 -1.41
CA VAL A 62 -5.52 16.82 -0.56
C VAL A 62 -4.08 17.27 -0.78
N LEU A 63 -3.13 16.35 -0.84
CA LEU A 63 -1.72 16.66 -1.12
C LEU A 63 -1.56 17.30 -2.49
N ASP A 64 -2.23 16.79 -3.53
CA ASP A 64 -2.19 17.39 -4.87
C ASP A 64 -2.84 18.77 -4.91
N ARG A 65 -3.93 18.99 -4.17
CA ARG A 65 -4.58 20.29 -4.06
C ARG A 65 -3.71 21.34 -3.37
N LEU A 66 -3.03 20.96 -2.26
CA LEU A 66 -2.21 21.87 -1.46
C LEU A 66 -0.82 22.09 -2.10
N HIS A 67 -0.30 21.08 -2.76
CA HIS A 67 1.01 21.06 -3.39
C HIS A 67 0.91 20.41 -4.78
N PRO A 68 0.47 21.16 -5.82
CA PRO A 68 0.16 20.60 -7.13
C PRO A 68 1.34 19.96 -7.88
N SER A 69 2.58 20.34 -7.55
CA SER A 69 3.78 19.84 -8.24
C SER A 69 4.74 19.14 -7.26
N PRO A 70 5.28 17.95 -7.63
CA PRO A 70 4.82 17.09 -8.72
C PRO A 70 3.45 16.49 -8.42
N PRO A 71 2.57 16.28 -9.42
CA PRO A 71 1.27 15.66 -9.23
C PRO A 71 1.43 14.16 -8.92
N LEU A 72 0.69 13.68 -7.94
CA LEU A 72 0.58 12.23 -7.64
C LEU A 72 -0.52 11.56 -8.46
N SER A 73 -1.52 12.35 -8.89
CA SER A 73 -2.53 11.94 -9.87
C SER A 73 -2.29 12.75 -11.14
N PRO A 74 -1.70 12.14 -12.20
CA PRO A 74 -1.35 12.87 -13.42
C PRO A 74 -2.59 13.51 -14.05
N PRO A 75 -2.54 14.78 -14.50
CA PRO A 75 -3.66 15.46 -15.09
C PRO A 75 -4.27 14.72 -16.26
N GLY A 76 -5.58 14.51 -16.24
CA GLY A 76 -6.33 13.75 -17.26
C GLY A 76 -6.25 12.22 -17.09
N GLN A 77 -5.51 11.71 -16.12
CA GLN A 77 -5.39 10.28 -15.83
C GLN A 77 -5.87 9.91 -14.41
N GLU A 78 -6.55 10.80 -13.70
CA GLU A 78 -6.95 10.65 -12.31
C GLU A 78 -7.80 9.39 -12.09
N THR A 79 -8.68 9.08 -13.04
CA THR A 79 -9.52 7.88 -12.98
C THR A 79 -8.70 6.60 -13.18
N VAL A 80 -7.75 6.61 -14.11
CA VAL A 80 -6.85 5.47 -14.38
C VAL A 80 -5.92 5.26 -13.18
N GLU A 81 -5.34 6.34 -12.65
CA GLU A 81 -4.54 6.31 -11.44
C GLU A 81 -5.30 5.64 -10.29
N HIS A 82 -6.53 6.11 -10.03
CA HIS A 82 -7.37 5.55 -8.97
C HIS A 82 -7.67 4.06 -9.20
N ALA A 83 -8.00 3.67 -10.44
CA ALA A 83 -8.30 2.28 -10.77
C ALA A 83 -7.09 1.36 -10.56
N VAL A 84 -5.90 1.77 -11.02
CA VAL A 84 -4.65 1.01 -10.86
C VAL A 84 -4.25 0.95 -9.37
N SER A 85 -4.32 2.07 -8.66
CA SER A 85 -4.09 2.13 -7.20
C SER A 85 -4.99 1.16 -6.44
N ARG A 86 -6.29 1.18 -6.72
CA ARG A 86 -7.27 0.30 -6.05
C ARG A 86 -7.05 -1.17 -6.39
N TRP A 87 -6.76 -1.46 -7.65
CA TRP A 87 -6.43 -2.84 -8.06
C TRP A 87 -5.20 -3.34 -7.31
N ALA A 88 -4.11 -2.58 -7.28
CA ALA A 88 -2.87 -2.96 -6.60
C ALA A 88 -3.11 -3.18 -5.10
N GLU A 89 -3.72 -2.21 -4.41
CA GLU A 89 -4.02 -2.27 -2.98
C GLU A 89 -4.88 -3.49 -2.63
N THR A 90 -5.93 -3.75 -3.39
CA THR A 90 -6.85 -4.87 -3.14
C THR A 90 -6.17 -6.21 -3.41
N SER A 91 -5.49 -6.32 -4.54
CA SER A 91 -4.84 -7.57 -4.96
C SER A 91 -3.78 -8.03 -3.97
N PHE A 92 -2.94 -7.12 -3.48
CA PHE A 92 -1.90 -7.45 -2.52
C PHE A 92 -2.46 -7.63 -1.09
N MET A 93 -3.47 -6.84 -0.70
CA MET A 93 -4.11 -6.99 0.61
C MET A 93 -4.76 -8.37 0.76
N MET A 94 -5.42 -8.89 -0.27
CA MET A 94 -6.04 -10.22 -0.25
C MET A 94 -5.01 -11.34 -0.02
N VAL A 95 -3.79 -11.13 -0.47
CA VAL A 95 -2.70 -12.07 -0.17
C VAL A 95 -2.27 -11.97 1.29
N ILE A 96 -2.04 -10.76 1.79
CA ILE A 96 -1.66 -10.55 3.20
C ILE A 96 -2.68 -11.18 4.14
N LEU A 97 -3.98 -11.06 3.85
CA LEU A 97 -5.03 -11.67 4.66
C LEU A 97 -4.90 -13.20 4.77
N SER A 98 -4.39 -13.87 3.74
CA SER A 98 -4.21 -15.34 3.79
C SER A 98 -3.11 -15.79 4.78
N PHE A 99 -2.18 -14.88 5.15
CA PHE A 99 -1.15 -15.18 6.15
C PHE A 99 -1.67 -15.06 7.60
N PHE A 100 -2.83 -14.46 7.84
CA PHE A 100 -3.39 -14.36 9.20
C PHE A 100 -3.72 -15.72 9.82
N GLY A 101 -3.98 -16.74 9.00
CA GLY A 101 -4.20 -18.11 9.47
C GLY A 101 -2.92 -18.87 9.80
N ILE A 102 -1.74 -18.32 9.51
CA ILE A 102 -0.47 -18.97 9.79
C ILE A 102 0.02 -18.49 11.15
N GLY A 103 0.06 -19.39 12.13
CA GLY A 103 0.53 -19.07 13.47
C GLY A 103 1.99 -18.56 13.47
N GLY A 104 2.26 -17.57 14.31
CA GLY A 104 3.59 -17.04 14.55
C GLY A 104 4.08 -15.98 13.56
N ILE A 105 3.35 -15.70 12.46
CA ILE A 105 3.70 -14.61 11.53
C ILE A 105 3.33 -13.25 12.11
N PHE A 106 2.17 -13.16 12.74
CA PHE A 106 1.67 -11.96 13.40
C PHE A 106 1.49 -12.21 14.90
N ALA A 107 1.63 -11.17 15.71
CA ALA A 107 1.32 -11.24 17.14
C ALA A 107 -0.16 -11.59 17.36
N GLU A 108 -0.46 -12.39 18.39
CA GLU A 108 -1.81 -12.91 18.63
C GLU A 108 -2.84 -11.79 18.85
N ASP A 109 -2.49 -10.78 19.65
CA ASP A 109 -3.34 -9.60 19.90
C ASP A 109 -3.67 -8.83 18.63
N PHE A 110 -2.72 -8.76 17.68
CA PHE A 110 -2.92 -8.15 16.38
C PHE A 110 -3.88 -8.96 15.51
N VAL A 111 -3.74 -10.29 15.48
CA VAL A 111 -4.65 -11.18 14.74
C VAL A 111 -6.05 -11.09 15.31
N GLU A 112 -6.20 -11.15 16.64
CA GLU A 112 -7.49 -11.04 17.33
C GLU A 112 -8.19 -9.71 17.03
N ASP A 113 -7.46 -8.58 17.10
CA ASP A 113 -8.00 -7.26 16.71
C ASP A 113 -8.50 -7.24 15.27
N ARG A 114 -7.77 -7.85 14.33
CA ARG A 114 -8.17 -7.89 12.92
C ARG A 114 -9.38 -8.81 12.67
N GLN A 115 -9.45 -9.93 13.37
CA GLN A 115 -10.61 -10.82 13.33
C GLN A 115 -11.89 -10.11 13.80
N LYS A 116 -11.79 -9.33 14.87
CA LYS A 116 -12.93 -8.58 15.42
C LYS A 116 -13.37 -7.39 14.56
N THR A 117 -12.46 -6.81 13.79
CA THR A 117 -12.66 -5.46 13.24
C THR A 117 -12.57 -5.35 11.71
N MET A 118 -11.91 -6.29 11.05
CA MET A 118 -11.61 -6.19 9.61
C MET A 118 -11.95 -7.46 8.83
N ILE A 119 -11.91 -8.61 9.47
CA ILE A 119 -12.19 -9.89 8.84
C ILE A 119 -13.68 -10.19 9.02
N PRO A 120 -14.41 -10.54 7.95
CA PRO A 120 -15.82 -10.88 8.07
C PRO A 120 -16.05 -12.03 9.08
N PRO A 121 -17.09 -11.95 9.92
CA PRO A 121 -17.43 -13.05 10.83
C PRO A 121 -17.58 -14.38 10.08
N GLY A 122 -17.05 -15.46 10.65
CA GLY A 122 -17.12 -16.79 10.04
C GLY A 122 -16.08 -17.05 8.95
N THR A 123 -15.14 -16.13 8.70
CA THR A 123 -14.02 -16.39 7.77
C THR A 123 -13.16 -17.55 8.28
N ASP A 124 -13.02 -18.59 7.46
CA ASP A 124 -12.11 -19.71 7.74
C ASP A 124 -10.64 -19.29 7.49
N LEU A 125 -9.98 -18.79 8.53
CA LEU A 125 -8.58 -18.39 8.45
C LEU A 125 -7.65 -19.59 8.30
N GLU A 126 -7.99 -20.72 8.88
CA GLU A 126 -7.20 -21.95 8.72
C GLU A 126 -7.27 -22.45 7.28
N GLY A 127 -8.47 -22.48 6.70
CA GLY A 127 -8.65 -22.76 5.27
C GLY A 127 -7.95 -21.75 4.37
N ALA A 128 -7.97 -20.46 4.72
CA ALA A 128 -7.23 -19.43 3.99
C ALA A 128 -5.72 -19.68 4.00
N SER A 129 -5.16 -20.19 5.10
CA SER A 129 -3.73 -20.53 5.17
C SER A 129 -3.34 -21.69 4.22
N ARG A 130 -4.25 -22.62 3.98
CA ARG A 130 -4.00 -23.76 3.07
C ARG A 130 -3.86 -23.35 1.61
N ILE A 131 -4.41 -22.21 1.22
CA ILE A 131 -4.32 -21.68 -0.16
C ILE A 131 -3.21 -20.67 -0.37
N VAL A 132 -2.30 -20.48 0.61
CA VAL A 132 -1.17 -19.53 0.49
C VAL A 132 -0.34 -19.79 -0.76
N GLY A 133 -0.08 -21.05 -1.13
CA GLY A 133 0.63 -21.40 -2.36
C GLY A 133 -0.04 -20.81 -3.61
N SER A 134 -1.37 -20.90 -3.73
CA SER A 134 -2.10 -20.28 -4.84
C SER A 134 -2.07 -18.75 -4.78
N LYS A 135 -2.00 -18.16 -3.59
CA LYS A 135 -1.87 -16.71 -3.41
C LYS A 135 -0.50 -16.20 -3.84
N LEU A 136 0.56 -16.97 -3.65
CA LEU A 136 1.89 -16.64 -4.17
C LEU A 136 1.91 -16.62 -5.70
N ILE A 137 1.19 -17.55 -6.36
CA ILE A 137 0.99 -17.52 -7.82
C ILE A 137 0.24 -16.25 -8.24
N GLN A 138 -0.79 -15.84 -7.50
CA GLN A 138 -1.51 -14.59 -7.78
C GLN A 138 -0.61 -13.35 -7.66
N ILE A 139 0.30 -13.32 -6.66
CA ILE A 139 1.30 -12.24 -6.55
C ILE A 139 2.16 -12.20 -7.79
N ARG A 140 2.72 -13.34 -8.21
CA ARG A 140 3.55 -13.40 -9.41
C ARG A 140 2.81 -12.85 -10.62
N ASN A 141 1.59 -13.32 -10.88
CA ASN A 141 0.77 -12.83 -11.99
C ASN A 141 0.47 -11.32 -11.89
N ASN A 142 0.33 -10.76 -10.67
CA ASN A 142 0.13 -9.33 -10.50
C ASN A 142 1.42 -8.54 -10.76
N ILE A 143 2.59 -9.09 -10.38
CA ILE A 143 3.88 -8.49 -10.71
C ILE A 143 4.12 -8.52 -12.22
N GLU A 144 3.84 -9.64 -12.90
CA GLU A 144 3.93 -9.76 -14.36
C GLU A 144 3.02 -8.74 -15.08
N ARG A 145 1.84 -8.45 -14.54
CA ARG A 145 0.97 -7.38 -15.08
C ARG A 145 1.58 -5.99 -14.90
N LEU A 146 2.20 -5.72 -13.75
CA LEU A 146 2.91 -4.44 -13.54
C LEU A 146 4.11 -4.32 -14.48
N GLU A 147 4.87 -5.40 -14.69
CA GLU A 147 5.98 -5.45 -15.66
C GLU A 147 5.44 -5.19 -17.09
N GLY A 148 4.33 -5.83 -17.48
CA GLY A 148 3.69 -5.59 -18.76
C GLY A 148 3.23 -4.14 -18.98
N MET A 149 2.84 -3.43 -17.91
CA MET A 149 2.53 -1.99 -18.01
C MET A 149 3.77 -1.12 -18.29
N LEU A 150 4.97 -1.65 -18.09
CA LEU A 150 6.26 -0.96 -18.27
C LEU A 150 7.02 -1.44 -19.50
N GLU A 151 6.46 -2.37 -20.30
CA GLU A 151 7.12 -2.97 -21.47
C GLU A 151 7.44 -1.95 -22.58
N ASP A 152 6.69 -0.85 -22.66
CA ASP A 152 6.97 0.24 -23.62
C ASP A 152 8.16 1.13 -23.23
N GLY A 153 8.82 0.83 -22.11
CA GLY A 153 10.01 1.53 -21.63
C GLY A 153 9.72 2.79 -20.82
N ARG A 154 8.46 3.09 -20.50
CA ARG A 154 8.13 4.18 -19.56
C ARG A 154 8.74 3.91 -18.20
N SER A 155 9.03 5.00 -17.45
CA SER A 155 9.68 4.90 -16.15
C SER A 155 8.72 4.54 -15.01
N PHE A 156 7.42 4.86 -15.15
CA PHE A 156 6.37 4.65 -14.15
C PHE A 156 5.08 4.18 -14.81
N LEU A 157 4.17 3.60 -14.01
CA LEU A 157 2.95 2.95 -14.50
C LEU A 157 2.06 3.84 -15.38
N LEU A 158 2.08 5.15 -15.16
CA LEU A 158 1.24 6.11 -15.89
C LEU A 158 2.05 7.12 -16.72
N GLY A 159 3.33 6.89 -16.95
CA GLY A 159 4.18 7.74 -17.80
C GLY A 159 5.58 7.96 -17.25
N ASP A 160 6.10 9.19 -17.36
CA ASP A 160 7.49 9.51 -17.04
C ASP A 160 7.68 10.06 -15.61
N THR A 161 6.60 10.25 -14.86
CA THR A 161 6.63 10.74 -13.49
C THR A 161 5.95 9.77 -12.54
N VAL A 162 6.50 9.65 -11.33
CA VAL A 162 5.91 8.80 -10.29
C VAL A 162 4.49 9.27 -9.94
N SER A 163 3.58 8.34 -9.83
CA SER A 163 2.17 8.58 -9.49
C SER A 163 1.75 7.80 -8.22
N ALA A 164 0.57 8.08 -7.70
CA ALA A 164 0.01 7.31 -6.61
C ALA A 164 -0.23 5.83 -6.99
N ALA A 165 -0.39 5.51 -8.27
CA ALA A 165 -0.47 4.13 -8.76
C ALA A 165 0.83 3.36 -8.50
N ASP A 166 2.00 3.98 -8.77
CA ASP A 166 3.31 3.40 -8.49
C ASP A 166 3.51 3.17 -6.99
N LEU A 167 3.12 4.16 -6.19
CA LEU A 167 3.23 4.08 -4.74
C LEU A 167 2.30 3.01 -4.14
N SER A 168 1.12 2.81 -4.73
CA SER A 168 0.18 1.75 -4.35
C SER A 168 0.70 0.37 -4.75
N ALA A 169 1.28 0.22 -5.93
CA ALA A 169 1.90 -1.01 -6.37
C ALA A 169 3.11 -1.38 -5.49
N TYR A 170 3.96 -0.40 -5.19
CA TYR A 170 5.12 -0.60 -4.33
C TYR A 170 4.75 -1.00 -2.90
N GLN A 171 3.76 -0.35 -2.28
CA GLN A 171 3.33 -0.67 -0.91
C GLN A 171 2.64 -2.03 -0.79
N GLY A 172 1.95 -2.45 -1.83
CA GLY A 172 1.31 -3.76 -1.92
C GLY A 172 2.29 -4.86 -2.22
N GLY A 173 3.50 -4.50 -2.65
CA GLY A 173 4.54 -5.47 -2.93
C GLY A 173 4.87 -6.31 -1.71
N PRO A 174 4.93 -7.63 -1.87
CA PRO A 174 5.23 -8.57 -0.80
C PRO A 174 6.62 -8.37 -0.19
N ALA A 175 7.40 -7.44 -0.71
CA ALA A 175 8.78 -7.18 -0.31
C ALA A 175 8.97 -6.90 1.19
N GLN A 176 7.92 -6.56 1.92
CA GLN A 176 7.99 -6.41 3.39
C GLN A 176 7.66 -7.70 4.15
N TYR A 177 7.05 -8.69 3.48
CA TYR A 177 6.46 -9.87 4.14
C TYR A 177 6.82 -11.20 3.49
N ILE A 178 7.47 -11.20 2.34
CA ILE A 178 7.82 -12.40 1.58
C ILE A 178 9.32 -12.42 1.32
N ASP A 179 9.89 -13.63 1.34
CA ASP A 179 11.26 -14.04 1.21
C ASP A 179 12.25 -13.00 0.63
N GLU A 180 13.43 -12.90 1.23
CA GLU A 180 14.52 -11.99 0.85
C GLU A 180 14.88 -12.07 -0.65
N GLN A 181 14.70 -13.23 -1.30
CA GLN A 181 14.93 -13.38 -2.73
C GLN A 181 13.92 -12.60 -3.58
N LEU A 182 12.62 -12.66 -3.27
CA LEU A 182 11.61 -11.86 -3.96
C LEU A 182 11.77 -10.37 -3.68
N ARG A 183 12.22 -10.02 -2.46
CA ARG A 183 12.55 -8.65 -2.10
C ARG A 183 13.69 -8.10 -2.95
N GLN A 184 14.74 -8.88 -3.16
CA GLN A 184 15.88 -8.46 -3.97
C GLN A 184 15.51 -8.31 -5.45
N GLU A 185 14.73 -9.24 -6.01
CA GLU A 185 14.27 -9.15 -7.39
C GLU A 185 13.37 -7.93 -7.61
N PHE A 186 12.43 -7.65 -6.71
CA PHE A 186 11.53 -6.50 -6.81
C PHE A 186 12.26 -5.15 -6.67
N VAL A 187 13.20 -5.04 -5.72
CA VAL A 187 13.99 -3.81 -5.50
C VAL A 187 14.98 -3.56 -6.65
N ILE A 188 15.56 -4.62 -7.23
CA ILE A 188 16.53 -4.47 -8.33
C ILE A 188 15.83 -4.00 -9.61
N ARG A 189 14.66 -4.53 -9.94
CA ARG A 189 13.90 -4.16 -11.15
C ARG A 189 13.30 -2.76 -11.07
N ASN A 190 12.90 -2.31 -9.88
CA ASN A 190 12.34 -0.97 -9.66
C ASN A 190 13.37 0.11 -9.26
N ARG A 191 14.68 -0.12 -9.47
CA ARG A 191 15.67 0.95 -9.31
C ARG A 191 15.50 1.99 -10.42
N PRO A 192 15.35 3.28 -10.11
CA PRO A 192 15.44 4.33 -11.12
C PRO A 192 16.77 4.19 -11.87
N GLY A 193 16.72 3.93 -13.18
CA GLY A 193 17.91 3.79 -14.02
C GLY A 193 18.43 2.37 -14.26
N ALA A 194 17.82 1.32 -13.73
CA ALA A 194 18.15 -0.06 -14.12
C ALA A 194 17.57 -0.38 -15.52
N ARG A 195 18.30 -0.05 -16.58
CA ARG A 195 18.02 -0.59 -17.90
C ARG A 195 18.41 -2.06 -17.87
N CYS A 196 17.49 -2.98 -18.16
CA CYS A 196 17.86 -4.33 -18.53
C CYS A 196 18.80 -4.26 -19.75
N ALA A 197 19.99 -4.81 -19.61
CA ALA A 197 20.84 -5.03 -20.76
C ALA A 197 20.13 -6.02 -21.71
N PRO A 198 20.09 -5.77 -23.04
CA PRO A 198 19.55 -6.73 -23.99
C PRO A 198 20.43 -7.98 -23.96
N GLY A 199 19.81 -9.13 -23.68
CA GLY A 199 20.41 -10.45 -23.87
C GLY A 199 20.28 -10.90 -25.32
#